data_88108412b58a656f921a62ab833cd30f
#
_entry.id   88108412b58a656f921a62ab833cd30f
#
_cell.length_a   1.000
_cell.length_b   1.000
_cell.length_c   1.000
_cell.angle_alpha   90.00
_cell.angle_beta   90.00
_cell.angle_gamma   90.00
#
_symmetry.space_group_name_H-M   'P 1'
#
loop_
_entity.id
_entity.type
_entity.pdbx_description
1 polymer ?
#
loop_
_entity_poly.entity_id
_entity_poly.type
_entity_poly.pdbx_seq_one_letter_code
_entity_poly.pdbx_strand_id
1 'polypeptide(L)'
;TVMRISRIGNYATGQLYVTRVEDEDGNPSFEFKDKLNQLVLTRQIIQTGRNKELYDTYYIYDDFGNRVAVLPPAASSMFESGSSTSWMSNTDATLLQYAFLYKYNSRKLQIAKKLPGCSWSFYIYDKGKRLIFSQDGNQHSRGEWSFSIPDMFGRECFSGICRNALNPFVDPLLSSVVGASWYSG
;
A
#
# COMPACT_ATOMS: atom_id res chain seq x y z
N THR A 1 -6.34 0.73 -12.37
CA THR A 1 -6.22 -0.73 -12.19
C THR A 1 -6.80 -1.13 -10.84
N VAL A 2 -7.76 -2.03 -10.84
CA VAL A 2 -8.41 -2.54 -9.63
C VAL A 2 -7.54 -3.65 -9.03
N MET A 3 -7.33 -3.63 -7.71
CA MET A 3 -6.68 -4.70 -6.98
C MET A 3 -7.75 -5.67 -6.46
N ARG A 4 -7.51 -6.96 -6.60
CA ARG A 4 -8.34 -8.02 -6.03
C ARG A 4 -7.57 -8.70 -4.91
N ILE A 5 -8.16 -8.80 -3.73
CA ILE A 5 -7.65 -9.55 -2.60
C ILE A 5 -8.55 -10.77 -2.43
N SER A 6 -7.98 -11.96 -2.27
CA SER A 6 -8.76 -13.20 -2.10
C SER A 6 -8.21 -14.01 -0.94
N ARG A 7 -9.13 -14.58 -0.15
CA ARG A 7 -8.81 -15.59 0.87
C ARG A 7 -8.87 -16.95 0.22
N ILE A 8 -7.73 -17.63 0.10
CA ILE A 8 -7.63 -18.95 -0.55
C ILE A 8 -7.49 -20.10 0.45
N GLY A 9 -7.34 -19.82 1.74
CA GLY A 9 -7.21 -20.81 2.80
C GLY A 9 -6.36 -20.34 3.96
N ASN A 10 -6.04 -21.29 4.84
CA ASN A 10 -5.15 -21.05 5.98
C ASN A 10 -3.79 -21.70 5.71
N TYR A 11 -2.75 -21.18 6.32
CA TYR A 11 -1.44 -21.82 6.32
C TYR A 11 -1.54 -23.18 7.04
N ALA A 12 -0.90 -24.20 6.48
CA ALA A 12 -0.81 -25.50 7.13
C ALA A 12 0.13 -25.42 8.35
N THR A 13 -0.02 -26.37 9.28
CA THR A 13 0.82 -26.48 10.46
C THR A 13 2.31 -26.54 10.08
N GLY A 14 3.15 -25.74 10.75
CA GLY A 14 4.59 -25.70 10.51
C GLY A 14 5.02 -24.86 9.29
N GLN A 15 4.12 -24.11 8.67
CA GLN A 15 4.47 -23.19 7.56
C GLN A 15 4.83 -21.79 8.01
N LEU A 16 4.56 -21.42 9.27
CA LEU A 16 4.86 -20.09 9.80
C LEU A 16 5.84 -20.19 10.96
N TYR A 17 6.77 -19.25 10.99
CA TYR A 17 7.60 -18.96 12.17
C TYR A 17 6.85 -17.98 13.07
N VAL A 18 6.83 -18.27 14.38
CA VAL A 18 6.11 -17.45 15.35
C VAL A 18 7.09 -16.89 16.38
N THR A 19 7.08 -15.58 16.53
CA THR A 19 7.83 -14.87 17.58
C THR A 19 6.81 -14.29 18.56
N ARG A 20 6.99 -14.54 19.86
CA ARG A 20 6.19 -13.92 20.93
C ARG A 20 6.99 -12.80 21.54
N VAL A 21 6.37 -11.63 21.67
CA VAL A 21 6.86 -10.47 22.40
C VAL A 21 5.82 -10.13 23.47
N GLU A 22 6.25 -9.66 24.63
CA GLU A 22 5.37 -9.22 25.71
C GLU A 22 5.69 -7.76 25.99
N ASP A 23 4.67 -6.91 26.11
CA ASP A 23 4.84 -5.51 26.46
C ASP A 23 5.05 -5.33 27.99
N GLU A 24 5.27 -4.08 28.42
CA GLU A 24 5.51 -3.73 29.84
C GLU A 24 4.30 -4.04 30.73
N ASP A 25 3.10 -4.07 30.15
CA ASP A 25 1.85 -4.39 30.84
C ASP A 25 1.53 -5.90 30.86
N GLY A 26 2.42 -6.74 30.29
CA GLY A 26 2.26 -8.18 30.23
C GLY A 26 1.34 -8.66 29.10
N ASN A 27 0.96 -7.80 28.14
CA ASN A 27 0.14 -8.22 27.02
C ASN A 27 1.01 -8.90 25.94
N PRO A 28 0.69 -10.13 25.56
CA PRO A 28 1.47 -10.83 24.56
C PRO A 28 1.08 -10.37 23.14
N SER A 29 2.08 -10.15 22.32
CA SER A 29 1.95 -9.99 20.88
C SER A 29 2.71 -11.09 20.13
N PHE A 30 2.18 -11.50 19.00
CA PHE A 30 2.73 -12.58 18.18
C PHE A 30 2.94 -12.08 16.76
N GLU A 31 4.15 -12.29 16.25
CA GLU A 31 4.49 -12.09 14.84
C GLU A 31 4.56 -13.44 14.13
N PHE A 32 3.87 -13.53 13.00
CA PHE A 32 3.87 -14.73 12.16
C PHE A 32 4.56 -14.37 10.85
N LYS A 33 5.63 -15.10 10.54
CA LYS A 33 6.42 -14.94 9.31
C LYS A 33 6.36 -16.21 8.48
N ASP A 34 6.27 -16.05 7.20
CA ASP A 34 6.32 -17.16 6.25
C ASP A 34 7.77 -17.67 6.03
N LYS A 35 7.92 -18.67 5.16
CA LYS A 35 9.24 -19.24 4.82
C LYS A 35 10.16 -18.27 4.05
N LEU A 36 9.62 -17.19 3.49
CA LEU A 36 10.37 -16.11 2.85
C LEU A 36 10.73 -15.00 3.85
N ASN A 37 10.48 -15.23 5.16
CA ASN A 37 10.66 -14.24 6.24
C ASN A 37 9.79 -12.99 6.09
N GLN A 38 8.67 -13.09 5.36
CA GLN A 38 7.69 -12.01 5.24
C GLN A 38 6.74 -12.06 6.45
N LEU A 39 6.52 -10.92 7.09
CA LEU A 39 5.55 -10.80 8.18
C LEU A 39 4.14 -10.86 7.59
N VAL A 40 3.40 -11.94 7.84
CA VAL A 40 2.06 -12.16 7.27
C VAL A 40 0.93 -11.81 8.24
N LEU A 41 1.19 -11.88 9.54
CA LEU A 41 0.22 -11.57 10.58
C LEU A 41 0.93 -11.05 11.84
N THR A 42 0.37 -10.01 12.44
CA THR A 42 0.66 -9.62 13.83
C THR A 42 -0.63 -9.77 14.64
N ARG A 43 -0.58 -10.51 15.75
CA ARG A 43 -1.69 -10.68 16.67
C ARG A 43 -1.35 -10.07 18.02
N GLN A 44 -2.12 -9.12 18.48
CA GLN A 44 -2.09 -8.62 19.85
C GLN A 44 -3.23 -9.24 20.64
N ILE A 45 -2.95 -9.62 21.88
CA ILE A 45 -3.93 -10.18 22.80
C ILE A 45 -4.06 -9.24 23.98
N ILE A 46 -5.21 -8.59 24.10
CA ILE A 46 -5.50 -7.70 25.22
C ILE A 46 -6.46 -8.43 26.15
N GLN A 47 -6.06 -8.54 27.43
CA GLN A 47 -6.91 -9.13 28.46
C GLN A 47 -7.51 -8.05 29.31
N THR A 48 -8.85 -7.92 29.24
CA THR A 48 -9.61 -7.00 30.09
C THR A 48 -10.48 -7.81 31.05
N GLY A 49 -9.99 -8.01 32.28
CA GLY A 49 -10.65 -8.87 33.26
C GLY A 49 -10.67 -10.35 32.81
N ARG A 50 -11.88 -10.88 32.61
CA ARG A 50 -12.08 -12.26 32.10
C ARG A 50 -12.18 -12.35 30.58
N ASN A 51 -12.31 -11.22 29.89
CA ASN A 51 -12.43 -11.18 28.44
C ASN A 51 -11.06 -11.09 27.79
N LYS A 52 -10.89 -11.80 26.67
CA LYS A 52 -9.70 -11.83 25.88
C LYS A 52 -10.06 -11.36 24.47
N GLU A 53 -9.46 -10.27 24.05
CA GLU A 53 -9.68 -9.69 22.72
C GLU A 53 -8.44 -9.90 21.84
N LEU A 54 -8.68 -10.28 20.59
CA LEU A 54 -7.65 -10.51 19.59
C LEU A 54 -7.67 -9.36 18.57
N TYR A 55 -6.51 -8.76 18.35
CA TYR A 55 -6.32 -7.69 17.40
C TYR A 55 -5.34 -8.16 16.33
N ASP A 56 -5.87 -8.57 15.19
CA ASP A 56 -5.12 -9.15 14.09
C ASP A 56 -4.86 -8.10 13.00
N THR A 57 -3.59 -7.97 12.59
CA THR A 57 -3.20 -7.19 11.42
C THR A 57 -2.58 -8.10 10.38
N TYR A 58 -3.20 -8.21 9.21
CA TYR A 58 -2.67 -8.99 8.09
C TYR A 58 -1.85 -8.14 7.13
N TYR A 59 -0.76 -8.72 6.63
CA TYR A 59 0.13 -8.13 5.63
C TYR A 59 0.10 -9.00 4.38
N ILE A 60 -0.23 -8.40 3.24
CA ILE A 60 -0.42 -9.11 1.98
C ILE A 60 0.65 -8.66 1.01
N TYR A 61 1.27 -9.61 0.33
CA TYR A 61 2.36 -9.40 -0.62
C TYR A 61 1.96 -9.88 -2.02
N ASP A 62 2.57 -9.28 -3.04
CA ASP A 62 2.51 -9.78 -4.40
C ASP A 62 3.59 -10.86 -4.64
N ASP A 63 3.57 -11.48 -5.82
CA ASP A 63 4.53 -12.52 -6.21
C ASP A 63 5.99 -12.01 -6.29
N PHE A 64 6.18 -10.69 -6.28
CA PHE A 64 7.51 -10.04 -6.30
C PHE A 64 8.01 -9.67 -4.90
N GLY A 65 7.21 -9.98 -3.85
CA GLY A 65 7.52 -9.68 -2.46
C GLY A 65 7.25 -8.24 -2.04
N ASN A 66 6.51 -7.45 -2.84
CA ASN A 66 6.09 -6.12 -2.43
C ASN A 66 4.83 -6.21 -1.56
N ARG A 67 4.78 -5.46 -0.46
CA ARG A 67 3.60 -5.41 0.40
C ARG A 67 2.51 -4.58 -0.25
N VAL A 68 1.47 -5.23 -0.76
CA VAL A 68 0.37 -4.59 -1.52
C VAL A 68 -0.81 -4.20 -0.65
N ALA A 69 -0.99 -4.82 0.52
CA ALA A 69 -2.03 -4.41 1.46
C ALA A 69 -1.63 -4.64 2.91
N VAL A 70 -2.19 -3.81 3.81
CA VAL A 70 -2.23 -4.04 5.25
C VAL A 70 -3.68 -3.93 5.69
N LEU A 71 -4.16 -4.96 6.38
CA LEU A 71 -5.50 -5.05 6.93
C LEU A 71 -5.42 -4.92 8.46
N PRO A 72 -5.65 -3.73 9.03
CA PRO A 72 -5.67 -3.52 10.47
C PRO A 72 -6.82 -4.30 11.15
N PRO A 73 -6.87 -4.38 12.49
CA PRO A 73 -7.88 -5.14 13.21
C PRO A 73 -9.33 -4.81 12.82
N ALA A 74 -9.64 -3.55 12.53
CA ALA A 74 -10.97 -3.15 12.07
C ALA A 74 -11.34 -3.75 10.69
N ALA A 75 -10.37 -3.90 9.79
CA ALA A 75 -10.59 -4.57 8.50
C ALA A 75 -10.60 -6.10 8.66
N SER A 76 -9.66 -6.67 9.41
CA SER A 76 -9.51 -8.12 9.56
C SER A 76 -10.75 -8.76 10.20
N SER A 77 -11.30 -8.17 11.25
CA SER A 77 -12.50 -8.66 11.92
C SER A 77 -13.74 -8.71 11.00
N MET A 78 -13.88 -7.73 10.10
CA MET A 78 -14.96 -7.72 9.12
C MET A 78 -14.79 -8.81 8.05
N PHE A 79 -13.55 -9.09 7.63
CA PHE A 79 -13.26 -10.15 6.67
C PHE A 79 -13.37 -11.56 7.27
N GLU A 80 -13.08 -11.71 8.55
CA GLU A 80 -13.23 -12.98 9.26
C GLU A 80 -14.70 -13.33 9.51
N SER A 81 -15.53 -12.34 9.87
CA SER A 81 -16.96 -12.51 10.13
C SER A 81 -17.80 -12.63 8.85
N GLY A 82 -17.29 -12.18 7.70
CA GLY A 82 -17.99 -12.20 6.42
C GLY A 82 -17.93 -13.55 5.72
N SER A 83 -18.94 -13.82 4.87
CA SER A 83 -18.99 -15.01 4.02
C SER A 83 -18.19 -14.85 2.71
N SER A 84 -17.81 -13.64 2.36
CA SER A 84 -17.04 -13.36 1.14
C SER A 84 -15.62 -13.87 1.27
N THR A 85 -15.09 -14.39 0.15
CA THR A 85 -13.69 -14.82 0.04
C THR A 85 -12.87 -13.98 -0.93
N SER A 86 -13.47 -12.93 -1.49
CA SER A 86 -12.81 -12.06 -2.46
C SER A 86 -13.35 -10.63 -2.39
N TRP A 87 -12.46 -9.66 -2.41
CA TRP A 87 -12.74 -8.24 -2.25
C TRP A 87 -12.01 -7.41 -3.32
N MET A 88 -12.69 -6.37 -3.79
CA MET A 88 -12.17 -5.48 -4.83
C MET A 88 -11.85 -4.11 -4.26
N SER A 89 -10.67 -3.58 -4.52
CA SER A 89 -10.17 -2.32 -3.93
C SER A 89 -10.92 -1.04 -4.35
N ASN A 90 -11.83 -1.13 -5.31
CA ASN A 90 -12.63 0.01 -5.80
C ASN A 90 -14.09 -0.03 -5.37
N THR A 91 -14.59 -1.15 -4.84
CA THR A 91 -16.01 -1.33 -4.50
C THR A 91 -16.24 -1.81 -3.08
N ASP A 92 -15.28 -2.50 -2.49
CA ASP A 92 -15.44 -3.04 -1.15
C ASP A 92 -15.30 -1.93 -0.10
N ALA A 93 -16.37 -1.71 0.69
CA ALA A 93 -16.42 -0.65 1.69
C ALA A 93 -15.37 -0.85 2.80
N THR A 94 -15.10 -2.09 3.20
CA THR A 94 -14.11 -2.40 4.24
C THR A 94 -12.70 -2.06 3.78
N LEU A 95 -12.34 -2.44 2.54
CA LEU A 95 -11.04 -2.06 1.96
C LEU A 95 -10.92 -0.55 1.79
N LEU A 96 -11.99 0.12 1.37
CA LEU A 96 -11.99 1.57 1.18
C LEU A 96 -11.84 2.33 2.49
N GLN A 97 -12.47 1.85 3.56
CA GLN A 97 -12.53 2.55 4.86
C GLN A 97 -11.36 2.22 5.77
N TYR A 98 -10.88 0.98 5.78
CA TYR A 98 -9.96 0.53 6.84
C TYR A 98 -8.61 0.01 6.34
N ALA A 99 -8.46 -0.38 5.05
CA ALA A 99 -7.23 -0.96 4.55
C ALA A 99 -6.22 0.08 4.08
N PHE A 100 -4.93 -0.25 4.26
CA PHE A 100 -3.83 0.39 3.53
C PHE A 100 -3.56 -0.41 2.27
N LEU A 101 -3.52 0.26 1.11
CA LEU A 101 -3.29 -0.38 -0.17
C LEU A 101 -2.12 0.29 -0.90
N TYR A 102 -1.31 -0.51 -1.58
CA TYR A 102 -0.13 -0.03 -2.28
C TYR A 102 -0.05 -0.66 -3.68
N LYS A 103 0.51 0.08 -4.64
CA LYS A 103 0.80 -0.43 -5.98
C LYS A 103 2.21 -0.07 -6.37
N TYR A 104 2.85 -0.99 -7.08
CA TYR A 104 4.24 -0.85 -7.50
C TYR A 104 4.34 -1.00 -9.01
N ASN A 105 5.37 -0.39 -9.61
CA ASN A 105 5.73 -0.61 -10.99
C ASN A 105 6.74 -1.77 -11.13
N SER A 106 7.13 -2.08 -12.37
CA SER A 106 8.12 -3.13 -12.68
C SER A 106 9.50 -2.88 -12.05
N ARG A 107 9.80 -1.62 -11.67
CA ARG A 107 11.05 -1.24 -10.98
C ARG A 107 10.95 -1.32 -9.45
N LYS A 108 9.85 -1.89 -8.91
CA LYS A 108 9.50 -1.98 -7.48
C LYS A 108 9.36 -0.63 -6.78
N LEU A 109 9.06 0.44 -7.53
CA LEU A 109 8.75 1.75 -6.96
C LEU A 109 7.26 1.84 -6.69
N GLN A 110 6.89 2.40 -5.52
CA GLN A 110 5.51 2.58 -5.14
C GLN A 110 4.88 3.71 -5.96
N ILE A 111 4.00 3.37 -6.91
CA ILE A 111 3.33 4.33 -7.81
C ILE A 111 1.98 4.80 -7.31
N ALA A 112 1.38 4.08 -6.36
CA ALA A 112 0.16 4.52 -5.71
C ALA A 112 0.07 3.98 -4.29
N LYS A 113 -0.55 4.77 -3.39
CA LYS A 113 -0.95 4.34 -2.05
C LYS A 113 -2.33 4.85 -1.72
N LYS A 114 -3.05 4.09 -0.90
CA LYS A 114 -4.31 4.48 -0.29
C LYS A 114 -4.22 4.27 1.21
N LEU A 115 -4.55 5.28 1.96
CA LEU A 115 -4.70 5.21 3.41
C LEU A 115 -6.16 4.92 3.77
N PRO A 116 -6.45 4.38 4.96
CA PRO A 116 -7.81 4.20 5.46
C PRO A 116 -8.65 5.47 5.33
N GLY A 117 -9.85 5.35 4.78
CA GLY A 117 -10.77 6.47 4.59
C GLY A 117 -10.33 7.56 3.61
N CYS A 118 -9.14 7.49 3.05
CA CYS A 118 -8.61 8.48 2.11
C CYS A 118 -8.77 8.02 0.64
N SER A 119 -8.67 8.96 -0.28
CA SER A 119 -8.50 8.69 -1.70
C SER A 119 -7.08 8.20 -2.02
N TRP A 120 -6.90 7.67 -3.22
CA TRP A 120 -5.58 7.28 -3.72
C TRP A 120 -4.66 8.48 -3.87
N SER A 121 -3.39 8.31 -3.48
CA SER A 121 -2.27 9.19 -3.83
C SER A 121 -1.41 8.49 -4.89
N PHE A 122 -0.89 9.24 -5.85
CA PHE A 122 -0.13 8.73 -6.99
C PHE A 122 1.26 9.34 -7.05
N TYR A 123 2.21 8.58 -7.60
CA TYR A 123 3.63 8.94 -7.67
C TYR A 123 4.21 8.56 -9.02
N ILE A 124 5.00 9.46 -9.61
CA ILE A 124 5.71 9.23 -10.87
C ILE A 124 7.20 9.52 -10.64
N TYR A 125 8.03 8.62 -11.11
CA TYR A 125 9.46 8.66 -10.93
C TYR A 125 10.19 8.78 -12.26
N ASP A 126 11.34 9.45 -12.25
CA ASP A 126 12.24 9.52 -13.39
C ASP A 126 13.04 8.22 -13.60
N LYS A 127 13.94 8.20 -14.62
CA LYS A 127 14.84 7.07 -14.88
C LYS A 127 15.77 6.78 -13.69
N GLY A 128 16.17 7.81 -12.96
CA GLY A 128 17.02 7.72 -11.77
C GLY A 128 16.28 7.31 -10.50
N LYS A 129 15.01 6.89 -10.58
CA LYS A 129 14.13 6.53 -9.46
C LYS A 129 13.84 7.69 -8.50
N ARG A 130 13.99 8.94 -8.93
CA ARG A 130 13.65 10.12 -8.14
C ARG A 130 12.18 10.46 -8.37
N LEU A 131 11.46 10.84 -7.30
CA LEU A 131 10.07 11.27 -7.38
C LEU A 131 10.02 12.63 -8.09
N ILE A 132 9.31 12.70 -9.22
CA ILE A 132 9.16 13.94 -10.01
C ILE A 132 7.74 14.48 -10.00
N PHE A 133 6.72 13.62 -9.84
CA PHE A 133 5.33 14.04 -9.69
C PHE A 133 4.66 13.29 -8.56
N SER A 134 3.82 13.99 -7.80
CA SER A 134 2.90 13.42 -6.83
C SER A 134 1.52 14.04 -6.95
N GLN A 135 0.49 13.26 -6.63
CA GLN A 135 -0.89 13.69 -6.66
C GLN A 135 -1.63 13.09 -5.49
N ASP A 136 -2.27 13.88 -4.66
CA ASP A 136 -3.21 13.42 -3.64
C ASP A 136 -4.65 13.35 -4.17
N GLY A 137 -5.60 12.89 -3.33
CA GLY A 137 -7.00 12.77 -3.73
C GLY A 137 -7.67 14.11 -4.08
N ASN A 138 -7.28 15.20 -3.44
CA ASN A 138 -7.83 16.52 -3.73
C ASN A 138 -7.27 17.06 -5.05
N GLN A 139 -5.98 16.89 -5.29
CA GLN A 139 -5.33 17.23 -6.55
C GLN A 139 -5.89 16.39 -7.70
N HIS A 140 -6.17 15.08 -7.45
CA HIS A 140 -6.76 14.20 -8.45
C HIS A 140 -8.12 14.71 -8.93
N SER A 141 -8.98 15.18 -8.01
CA SER A 141 -10.30 15.75 -8.39
C SER A 141 -10.20 17.04 -9.22
N ARG A 142 -9.08 17.78 -9.12
CA ARG A 142 -8.82 19.00 -9.86
C ARG A 142 -7.92 18.82 -11.08
N GLY A 143 -7.44 17.58 -11.35
CA GLY A 143 -6.48 17.29 -12.40
C GLY A 143 -5.10 17.94 -12.20
N GLU A 144 -4.73 18.18 -10.94
CA GLU A 144 -3.49 18.86 -10.54
C GLU A 144 -2.44 17.85 -10.09
N TRP A 145 -1.18 18.17 -10.31
CA TRP A 145 -0.02 17.42 -9.85
C TRP A 145 0.99 18.37 -9.21
N SER A 146 1.52 17.99 -8.06
CA SER A 146 2.76 18.60 -7.56
C SER A 146 3.94 18.02 -8.31
N PHE A 147 4.88 18.86 -8.71
CA PHE A 147 6.10 18.44 -9.37
C PHE A 147 7.34 18.97 -8.66
N SER A 148 8.43 18.21 -8.75
CA SER A 148 9.77 18.60 -8.33
C SER A 148 10.76 18.03 -9.35
N ILE A 149 11.46 18.93 -10.05
CA ILE A 149 12.42 18.55 -11.09
C ILE A 149 13.82 18.79 -10.53
N PRO A 150 14.60 17.73 -10.29
CA PRO A 150 15.96 17.82 -9.81
C PRO A 150 16.95 18.03 -10.97
N ASP A 151 18.10 18.64 -10.65
CA ASP A 151 19.25 18.66 -11.55
C ASP A 151 19.96 17.28 -11.61
N MET A 152 21.05 17.23 -12.38
CA MET A 152 21.86 16.00 -12.50
C MET A 152 22.45 15.50 -11.18
N PHE A 153 22.61 16.39 -10.20
CA PHE A 153 23.14 16.08 -8.86
C PHE A 153 22.03 15.72 -7.84
N GLY A 154 20.76 15.75 -8.27
CA GLY A 154 19.60 15.45 -7.41
C GLY A 154 19.09 16.62 -6.58
N ARG A 155 19.58 17.85 -6.82
CA ARG A 155 19.08 19.07 -6.14
C ARG A 155 17.82 19.56 -6.86
N GLU A 156 16.79 19.94 -6.10
CA GLU A 156 15.58 20.52 -6.66
C GLU A 156 15.88 21.85 -7.36
N CYS A 157 15.55 21.93 -8.64
CA CYS A 157 15.68 23.14 -9.44
C CYS A 157 14.36 23.86 -9.64
N PHE A 158 13.29 23.08 -9.87
CA PHE A 158 11.96 23.59 -10.10
C PHE A 158 10.95 22.76 -9.33
N SER A 159 10.01 23.41 -8.65
CA SER A 159 8.87 22.77 -8.02
C SER A 159 7.62 23.63 -8.13
N GLY A 160 6.46 23.01 -8.05
CA GLY A 160 5.18 23.69 -8.14
C GLY A 160 4.02 22.76 -8.36
N ILE A 161 2.93 23.34 -8.87
CA ILE A 161 1.71 22.61 -9.22
C ILE A 161 1.45 22.81 -10.72
N CYS A 162 1.13 21.74 -11.43
CA CYS A 162 0.75 21.77 -12.83
C CYS A 162 -0.56 21.00 -13.05
N ARG A 163 -1.26 21.31 -14.15
CA ARG A 163 -2.42 20.54 -14.62
C ARG A 163 -2.01 19.71 -15.81
N ASN A 164 -2.09 18.39 -15.67
CA ASN A 164 -1.75 17.46 -16.74
C ASN A 164 -2.51 16.13 -16.55
N ALA A 165 -2.81 15.45 -17.66
CA ALA A 165 -3.43 14.14 -17.68
C ALA A 165 -2.37 13.01 -17.59
N LEU A 166 -1.49 13.05 -16.59
CA LEU A 166 -0.48 12.02 -16.38
C LEU A 166 -1.12 10.72 -15.90
N ASN A 167 -0.60 9.59 -16.37
CA ASN A 167 -1.03 8.27 -15.94
C ASN A 167 0.10 7.57 -15.16
N PRO A 168 -0.03 7.41 -13.83
CA PRO A 168 1.00 6.78 -13.01
C PRO A 168 1.15 5.27 -13.26
N PHE A 169 0.19 4.63 -13.93
CA PHE A 169 0.20 3.20 -14.25
C PHE A 169 0.88 2.87 -15.58
N VAL A 170 1.15 3.86 -16.38
CA VAL A 170 1.98 3.73 -17.58
C VAL A 170 3.36 4.20 -17.20
N ASP A 171 4.40 3.38 -17.49
CA ASP A 171 5.78 3.83 -17.26
C ASP A 171 6.01 5.08 -18.12
N PRO A 172 6.22 6.26 -17.50
CA PRO A 172 6.38 7.51 -18.24
C PRO A 172 7.59 7.50 -19.18
N LEU A 173 8.48 6.51 -19.02
CA LEU A 173 9.62 6.33 -19.90
C LEU A 173 9.27 5.60 -21.21
N LEU A 174 8.14 4.90 -21.24
CA LEU A 174 7.63 4.22 -22.43
C LEU A 174 6.57 5.08 -23.15
N SER A 175 6.02 6.11 -22.51
CA SER A 175 5.10 7.02 -23.17
C SER A 175 5.86 8.21 -23.74
N SER A 176 5.78 8.38 -25.05
CA SER A 176 6.27 9.54 -25.81
C SER A 176 5.73 10.89 -25.29
N VAL A 177 4.73 10.87 -24.41
CA VAL A 177 4.05 12.04 -23.85
C VAL A 177 4.89 12.78 -22.82
N VAL A 178 5.72 12.09 -22.03
CA VAL A 178 6.56 12.75 -21.01
C VAL A 178 7.91 13.21 -21.58
N GLY A 179 8.38 12.58 -22.64
CA GLY A 179 9.67 12.94 -23.27
C GLY A 179 9.60 14.17 -24.17
N ALA A 180 8.50 14.38 -24.87
CA ALA A 180 8.42 15.39 -25.93
C ALA A 180 7.98 16.78 -25.44
N SER A 181 7.22 16.89 -24.36
CA SER A 181 6.67 18.17 -23.91
C SER A 181 7.57 18.96 -22.96
N TRP A 182 8.61 18.36 -22.39
CA TRP A 182 9.47 18.99 -21.39
C TRP A 182 10.78 19.59 -21.92
N TYR A 183 11.15 19.26 -23.18
CA TYR A 183 12.38 19.71 -23.80
C TYR A 183 12.15 20.62 -25.02
N SER A 184 10.91 21.05 -25.27
CA SER A 184 10.56 21.97 -26.38
C SER A 184 10.23 23.37 -25.89
N GLY A 185 10.86 23.83 -24.81
CA GLY A 185 10.79 25.20 -24.33
C GLY A 185 12.14 25.85 -24.34
#